data_41ce3c95d1d98fb810082e225f38a61c
#
_entry.id   41ce3c95d1d98fb810082e225f38a61c
#
_cell.length_a   1.000
_cell.length_b   1.000
_cell.length_c   1.000
_cell.angle_alpha   90.00
_cell.angle_beta   90.00
_cell.angle_gamma   90.00
#
_symmetry.space_group_name_H-M   'P 1'
#
loop_
_entity.id
_entity.type
_entity.pdbx_description
1 polymer ?
#
loop_
_entity_poly.entity_id
_entity_poly.type
_entity_poly.pdbx_seq_one_letter_code
_entity_poly.pdbx_strand_id
1 'polypeptide(L)'
;NRPEGFLVLSGDDGMTLDLMRRGGEGVISVAANVFPKRFMQCVGHAKQGDFDRAEEEYRALDEAVHALFEEGNPVGVKCALSVMGRIGDTMRLPLVAGSGKLRAKFEELIARYDLR
;
A
#
# COMPACT_ATOMS: atom_id res chain seq x y z
N ASN A 1 4.43 -20.04 19.93
CA ASN A 1 3.59 -19.73 21.10
C ASN A 1 3.52 -18.22 21.27
N ARG A 2 2.34 -17.64 21.04
CA ARG A 2 2.06 -16.21 21.22
C ARG A 2 1.26 -16.05 22.54
N PRO A 3 1.64 -15.11 23.44
CA PRO A 3 0.85 -14.82 24.62
C PRO A 3 -0.56 -14.38 24.26
N GLU A 4 -1.52 -14.64 25.15
CA GLU A 4 -2.89 -14.16 25.00
C GLU A 4 -2.91 -12.62 24.94
N GLY A 5 -3.68 -12.05 24.00
CA GLY A 5 -3.77 -10.60 23.78
C GLY A 5 -2.58 -9.96 23.07
N PHE A 6 -1.54 -10.72 22.70
CA PHE A 6 -0.41 -10.18 21.94
C PHE A 6 -0.75 -10.09 20.46
N LEU A 7 -0.78 -8.87 19.90
CA LEU A 7 -1.09 -8.61 18.48
C LEU A 7 0.17 -8.78 17.63
N VAL A 8 0.02 -9.44 16.48
CA VAL A 8 1.06 -9.54 15.43
C VAL A 8 0.59 -8.80 14.20
N LEU A 9 1.30 -7.74 13.84
CA LEU A 9 0.99 -6.91 12.68
C LEU A 9 2.09 -7.05 11.64
N SER A 10 1.72 -7.02 10.35
CA SER A 10 2.69 -6.90 9.28
C SER A 10 3.32 -5.50 9.28
N GLY A 11 4.61 -5.43 9.01
CA GLY A 11 5.31 -4.18 8.71
C GLY A 11 5.49 -3.96 7.19
N ASP A 12 4.92 -4.84 6.37
CA ASP A 12 5.06 -4.83 4.93
C ASP A 12 3.69 -5.08 4.26
N ASP A 13 3.33 -4.21 3.30
CA ASP A 13 2.04 -4.28 2.61
C ASP A 13 1.90 -5.58 1.81
N GLY A 14 2.95 -6.02 1.12
CA GLY A 14 2.95 -7.24 0.31
C GLY A 14 2.80 -8.53 1.10
N MET A 15 3.22 -8.53 2.37
CA MET A 15 3.12 -9.69 3.26
C MET A 15 1.83 -9.73 4.09
N THR A 16 0.97 -8.73 3.97
CA THR A 16 -0.20 -8.54 4.84
C THR A 16 -1.12 -9.75 4.82
N LEU A 17 -1.55 -10.21 3.64
CA LEU A 17 -2.51 -11.30 3.52
C LEU A 17 -1.93 -12.64 3.99
N ASP A 18 -0.67 -12.92 3.69
CA ASP A 18 0.02 -14.14 4.15
C ASP A 18 0.14 -14.18 5.67
N LEU A 19 0.48 -13.04 6.28
CA LEU A 19 0.56 -12.96 7.74
C LEU A 19 -0.82 -13.13 8.38
N MET A 20 -1.85 -12.50 7.82
CA MET A 20 -3.22 -12.61 8.35
C MET A 20 -3.76 -14.05 8.21
N ARG A 21 -3.46 -14.79 7.14
CA ARG A 21 -3.77 -16.22 7.02
C ARG A 21 -3.14 -17.07 8.12
N ARG A 22 -1.98 -16.65 8.63
CA ARG A 22 -1.25 -17.32 9.72
C ARG A 22 -1.65 -16.82 11.10
N GLY A 23 -2.71 -16.03 11.20
CA GLY A 23 -3.26 -15.51 12.48
C GLY A 23 -2.71 -14.16 12.89
N GLY A 24 -2.11 -13.38 11.98
CA GLY A 24 -1.83 -11.96 12.21
C GLY A 24 -3.12 -11.12 12.16
N GLU A 25 -3.13 -10.00 12.84
CA GLU A 25 -4.33 -9.18 13.03
C GLU A 25 -4.44 -7.99 12.08
N GLY A 26 -3.38 -7.68 11.32
CA GLY A 26 -3.39 -6.54 10.40
C GLY A 26 -2.00 -6.08 10.00
N VAL A 27 -1.85 -4.79 9.71
CA VAL A 27 -0.65 -4.21 9.11
C VAL A 27 -0.45 -2.76 9.56
N ILE A 28 0.80 -2.35 9.66
CA ILE A 28 1.23 -0.94 9.64
C ILE A 28 1.65 -0.64 8.21
N SER A 29 0.77 0.01 7.46
CA SER A 29 0.81 0.09 6.01
C SER A 29 1.40 1.39 5.47
N VAL A 30 2.22 1.31 4.44
CA VAL A 30 2.64 2.42 3.59
C VAL A 30 1.56 2.73 2.56
N ALA A 31 1.01 1.71 1.91
CA ALA A 31 0.01 1.83 0.86
C ALA A 31 -1.29 2.49 1.33
N ALA A 32 -1.68 2.31 2.59
CA ALA A 32 -2.86 2.94 3.18
C ALA A 32 -2.78 4.47 3.25
N ASN A 33 -1.58 5.08 3.16
CA ASN A 33 -1.45 6.53 3.04
C ASN A 33 -1.92 7.05 1.67
N VAL A 34 -1.83 6.22 0.65
CA VAL A 34 -2.13 6.59 -0.75
C VAL A 34 -3.49 6.05 -1.18
N PHE A 35 -3.76 4.78 -0.88
CA PHE A 35 -4.93 4.03 -1.33
C PHE A 35 -5.77 3.49 -0.15
N PRO A 36 -6.18 4.33 0.83
CA PRO A 36 -6.78 3.86 2.07
C PRO A 36 -8.05 3.03 1.85
N LYS A 37 -8.92 3.47 0.95
CA LYS A 37 -10.21 2.81 0.69
C LYS A 37 -10.03 1.36 0.23
N ARG A 38 -9.24 1.15 -0.83
CA ARG A 38 -8.99 -0.18 -1.41
C ARG A 38 -8.22 -1.07 -0.44
N PHE A 39 -7.18 -0.52 0.19
CA PHE A 39 -6.38 -1.30 1.13
C PHE A 39 -7.18 -1.73 2.36
N MET A 40 -8.05 -0.86 2.88
CA MET A 40 -8.95 -1.20 3.98
C MET A 40 -10.02 -2.23 3.62
N GLN A 41 -10.51 -2.24 2.38
CA GLN A 41 -11.40 -3.29 1.88
C GLN A 41 -10.69 -4.64 1.87
N CYS A 42 -9.48 -4.71 1.32
CA CYS A 42 -8.63 -5.90 1.31
C CYS A 42 -8.43 -6.45 2.74
N VAL A 43 -7.96 -5.64 3.66
CA VAL A 43 -7.73 -6.04 5.08
C VAL A 43 -9.05 -6.42 5.76
N GLY A 44 -10.14 -5.72 5.46
CA GLY A 44 -11.47 -5.99 5.99
C GLY A 44 -11.98 -7.39 5.61
N HIS A 45 -11.85 -7.78 4.35
CA HIS A 45 -12.19 -9.14 3.89
C HIS A 45 -11.32 -10.21 4.56
N ALA A 46 -10.01 -9.97 4.66
CA ALA A 46 -9.09 -10.87 5.33
C ALA A 46 -9.44 -11.07 6.83
N LYS A 47 -9.85 -10.00 7.52
CA LYS A 47 -10.34 -10.08 8.92
C LYS A 47 -11.60 -10.92 9.09
N GLN A 48 -12.44 -10.98 8.07
CA GLN A 48 -13.65 -11.82 8.05
C GLN A 48 -13.36 -13.26 7.61
N GLY A 49 -12.10 -13.59 7.30
CA GLY A 49 -11.68 -14.89 6.79
C GLY A 49 -11.95 -15.08 5.28
N ASP A 50 -12.46 -14.07 4.60
CA ASP A 50 -12.72 -14.10 3.16
C ASP A 50 -11.46 -13.70 2.37
N PHE A 51 -10.50 -14.61 2.34
CA PHE A 51 -9.21 -14.37 1.68
C PHE A 51 -9.31 -14.34 0.16
N ASP A 52 -10.31 -14.96 -0.44
CA ASP A 52 -10.50 -14.92 -1.89
C ASP A 52 -10.85 -13.52 -2.35
N ARG A 53 -11.79 -12.86 -1.67
CA ARG A 53 -12.10 -11.44 -1.93
C ARG A 53 -10.95 -10.52 -1.54
N ALA A 54 -10.26 -10.79 -0.44
CA ALA A 54 -9.09 -10.00 -0.04
C ALA A 54 -8.01 -10.01 -1.13
N GLU A 55 -7.73 -11.16 -1.74
CA GLU A 55 -6.77 -11.29 -2.84
C GLU A 55 -7.24 -10.61 -4.12
N GLU A 56 -8.53 -10.68 -4.44
CA GLU A 56 -9.10 -9.99 -5.59
C GLU A 56 -8.90 -8.47 -5.47
N GLU A 57 -9.21 -7.89 -4.30
CA GLU A 57 -8.95 -6.48 -4.01
C GLU A 57 -7.46 -6.14 -4.04
N TYR A 58 -6.60 -7.02 -3.51
CA TYR A 58 -5.16 -6.80 -3.49
C TYR A 58 -4.54 -6.82 -4.90
N ARG A 59 -5.02 -7.66 -5.81
CA ARG A 59 -4.51 -7.70 -7.20
C ARG A 59 -4.60 -6.35 -7.92
N ALA A 60 -5.66 -5.58 -7.65
CA ALA A 60 -5.80 -4.24 -8.20
C ALA A 60 -4.80 -3.24 -7.59
N LEU A 61 -4.24 -3.55 -6.43
CA LEU A 61 -3.28 -2.72 -5.71
C LEU A 61 -1.82 -3.16 -5.91
N ASP A 62 -1.58 -4.43 -6.24
CA ASP A 62 -0.27 -5.06 -6.19
C ASP A 62 0.80 -4.28 -6.96
N GLU A 63 0.52 -3.92 -8.21
CA GLU A 63 1.44 -3.15 -9.04
C GLU A 63 1.68 -1.74 -8.48
N ALA A 64 0.63 -1.11 -7.93
CA ALA A 64 0.75 0.20 -7.32
C ALA A 64 1.52 0.15 -6.00
N VAL A 65 1.32 -0.88 -5.18
CA VAL A 65 2.08 -1.12 -3.95
C VAL A 65 3.56 -1.32 -4.27
N HIS A 66 3.90 -2.14 -5.26
CA HIS A 66 5.29 -2.30 -5.70
C HIS A 66 5.91 -0.96 -6.16
N ALA A 67 5.16 -0.15 -6.92
CA ALA A 67 5.63 1.15 -7.40
C ALA A 67 5.96 2.12 -6.24
N LEU A 68 5.27 2.01 -5.08
CA LEU A 68 5.56 2.84 -3.90
C LEU A 68 6.99 2.65 -3.37
N PHE A 69 7.63 1.52 -3.67
CA PHE A 69 8.96 1.17 -3.16
C PHE A 69 10.06 1.19 -4.22
N GLU A 70 9.74 1.36 -5.52
CA GLU A 70 10.73 1.31 -6.62
C GLU A 70 11.88 2.31 -6.46
N GLU A 71 11.60 3.51 -5.98
CA GLU A 71 12.60 4.55 -5.72
C GLU A 71 12.74 4.83 -4.21
N GLY A 72 12.28 3.91 -3.38
CA GLY A 72 12.32 3.99 -1.93
C GLY A 72 11.12 4.72 -1.31
N ASN A 73 10.97 4.49 -0.01
CA ASN A 73 9.98 5.16 0.82
C ASN A 73 10.67 6.30 1.61
N PRO A 74 10.13 7.51 1.65
CA PRO A 74 8.79 7.96 1.27
C PRO A 74 8.67 8.52 -0.17
N VAL A 75 9.66 8.33 -1.04
CA VAL A 75 9.67 8.91 -2.39
C VAL A 75 8.44 8.49 -3.19
N GLY A 76 8.16 7.18 -3.26
CA GLY A 76 7.01 6.65 -3.98
C GLY A 76 5.67 7.15 -3.43
N VAL A 77 5.51 7.16 -2.10
CA VAL A 77 4.29 7.67 -1.44
C VAL A 77 4.02 9.13 -1.80
N LYS A 78 5.03 9.97 -1.69
CA LYS A 78 4.89 11.40 -1.99
C LYS A 78 4.66 11.64 -3.48
N CYS A 79 5.32 10.88 -4.35
CA CYS A 79 5.09 10.93 -5.79
C CYS A 79 3.63 10.60 -6.13
N ALA A 80 3.10 9.49 -5.61
CA ALA A 80 1.71 9.07 -5.83
C ALA A 80 0.70 10.10 -5.33
N LEU A 81 0.88 10.61 -4.10
CA LEU A 81 0.02 11.65 -3.52
C LEU A 81 0.09 12.97 -4.30
N SER A 82 1.27 13.32 -4.85
CA SER A 82 1.45 14.49 -5.71
C SER A 82 0.71 14.32 -7.05
N VAL A 83 0.75 13.13 -7.66
CA VAL A 83 -0.03 12.81 -8.86
C VAL A 83 -1.54 12.95 -8.59
N MET A 84 -1.99 12.59 -7.40
CA MET A 84 -3.38 12.79 -6.96
C MET A 84 -3.72 14.25 -6.62
N GLY A 85 -2.75 15.17 -6.65
CA GLY A 85 -2.96 16.57 -6.27
C GLY A 85 -3.22 16.81 -4.79
N ARG A 86 -2.83 15.88 -3.92
CA ARG A 86 -3.09 15.98 -2.47
C ARG A 86 -1.98 16.68 -1.71
N ILE A 87 -0.73 16.54 -2.16
CA ILE A 87 0.46 17.19 -1.58
C ILE A 87 1.45 17.57 -2.67
N GLY A 88 2.45 18.39 -2.34
CA GLY A 88 3.65 18.58 -3.17
C GLY A 88 4.63 17.41 -3.02
N ASP A 89 5.57 17.28 -3.96
CA ASP A 89 6.58 16.22 -3.99
C ASP A 89 7.94 16.64 -3.38
N THR A 90 7.97 17.77 -2.70
CA THR A 90 9.20 18.30 -2.06
C THR A 90 9.75 17.35 -1.01
N MET A 91 11.04 17.07 -1.08
CA MET A 91 11.77 16.21 -0.14
C MET A 91 12.85 17.01 0.60
N ARG A 92 13.23 16.50 1.77
CA ARG A 92 14.46 16.96 2.46
C ARG A 92 15.65 16.14 1.95
N LEU A 93 16.77 16.81 1.67
CA LEU A 93 18.02 16.12 1.33
C LEU A 93 18.42 15.09 2.42
N PRO A 94 19.00 13.97 2.05
CA PRO A 94 19.47 13.57 0.71
C PRO A 94 18.40 13.03 -0.24
N LEU A 95 17.14 12.95 0.17
CA LEU A 95 16.05 12.47 -0.70
C LEU A 95 15.68 13.55 -1.73
N VAL A 96 15.30 13.10 -2.92
CA VAL A 96 14.81 13.95 -4.01
C VAL A 96 13.42 13.48 -4.46
N ALA A 97 12.70 14.33 -5.17
CA ALA A 97 11.40 13.97 -5.75
C ALA A 97 11.51 12.74 -6.65
N GLY A 98 10.43 11.97 -6.74
CA GLY A 98 10.36 10.80 -7.62
C GLY A 98 10.61 11.16 -9.08
N SER A 99 11.21 10.22 -9.83
CA SER A 99 11.54 10.43 -11.24
C SER A 99 10.29 10.67 -12.10
N GLY A 100 10.47 11.27 -13.27
CA GLY A 100 9.40 11.41 -14.27
C GLY A 100 8.84 10.05 -14.70
N LYS A 101 9.66 8.98 -14.71
CA LYS A 101 9.23 7.62 -14.99
C LYS A 101 8.27 7.09 -13.92
N LEU A 102 8.63 7.25 -12.66
CA LEU A 102 7.77 6.83 -11.53
C LEU A 102 6.47 7.61 -11.52
N ARG A 103 6.52 8.92 -11.79
CA ARG A 103 5.33 9.77 -11.89
C ARG A 103 4.37 9.29 -12.98
N ALA A 104 4.87 9.06 -14.21
CA ALA A 104 4.06 8.54 -15.31
C ALA A 104 3.44 7.17 -14.98
N LYS A 105 4.19 6.30 -14.30
CA LYS A 105 3.68 5.02 -13.83
C LYS A 105 2.50 5.18 -12.87
N PHE A 106 2.58 6.09 -11.89
CA PHE A 106 1.45 6.34 -10.99
C PHE A 106 0.25 6.99 -11.71
N GLU A 107 0.47 7.88 -12.67
CA GLU A 107 -0.62 8.44 -13.49
C GLU A 107 -1.40 7.32 -14.21
N GLU A 108 -0.70 6.36 -14.79
CA GLU A 108 -1.30 5.19 -15.46
C GLU A 108 -2.02 4.27 -14.46
N LEU A 109 -1.38 3.88 -13.36
CA LEU A 109 -1.94 2.93 -12.39
C LEU A 109 -3.18 3.49 -11.68
N ILE A 110 -3.14 4.76 -11.27
CA ILE A 110 -4.26 5.44 -10.62
C ILE A 110 -5.47 5.54 -11.57
N ALA A 111 -5.23 5.81 -12.85
CA ALA A 111 -6.29 5.85 -13.85
C ALA A 111 -6.85 4.46 -14.17
N ARG A 112 -5.97 3.46 -14.36
CA ARG A 112 -6.34 2.09 -14.73
C ARG A 112 -7.20 1.41 -13.67
N TYR A 113 -6.87 1.57 -12.41
CA TYR A 113 -7.51 0.87 -11.30
C TYR A 113 -8.47 1.74 -10.48
N ASP A 114 -8.73 2.97 -10.89
CA ASP A 114 -9.57 3.94 -10.16
C ASP A 114 -9.17 4.04 -8.66
N LEU A 115 -7.89 4.34 -8.41
CA LEU A 115 -7.29 4.35 -7.08
C LEU A 115 -7.40 5.70 -6.34
N ARG A 116 -8.30 6.59 -6.74
CA ARG A 116 -8.47 7.93 -6.12
C ARG A 116 -9.30 7.92 -4.85
#